data_7039ec3e2f8885af775c463621c3550b
#
_entry.id   7039ec3e2f8885af775c463621c3550b
#
_cell.length_a   1.000
_cell.length_b   1.000
_cell.length_c   1.000
_cell.angle_alpha   90.00
_cell.angle_beta   90.00
_cell.angle_gamma   90.00
#
_symmetry.space_group_name_H-M   'P 1'
#
loop_
_entity.id
_entity.type
_entity.pdbx_description
1 polymer ?
#
loop_
_entity_poly.entity_id
_entity_poly.type
_entity_poly.pdbx_seq_one_letter_code
_entity_poly.pdbx_strand_id
1 'polypeptide(L)'
;AGLPEGVFNVVLGAGETGSALVQHPDVAKVSLTGSVATGKRVATMAAETLKKVTLELGGKSPIVIFDDCDFDSAVNAALAGNFYSTGQVCSNGTRVFVHEAIYDNFVDEVVARSNGIAVGDPFDPETQMGPLVSQQQLDKVAGYLSEVRSADDVSLLCGGDTDFDAPLSGGYYVSPAVVVTDNEDHSVVTEEVFGPIMTV
;
A
#
# COMPACT_ATOMS: atom_id res chain seq x y z
N ALA A 1 32.61 2.94 -12.06
CA ALA A 1 31.96 4.20 -12.49
C ALA A 1 32.78 5.46 -12.18
N GLY A 2 34.01 5.37 -11.60
CA GLY A 2 34.90 6.53 -11.37
C GLY A 2 34.45 7.48 -10.24
N LEU A 3 33.53 7.06 -9.38
CA LEU A 3 33.18 7.84 -8.20
C LEU A 3 34.31 7.77 -7.17
N PRO A 4 34.81 8.91 -6.64
CA PRO A 4 35.85 8.91 -5.60
C PRO A 4 35.36 8.20 -4.32
N GLU A 5 36.29 7.64 -3.56
CA GLU A 5 36.01 7.05 -2.27
C GLU A 5 35.41 8.08 -1.30
N GLY A 6 34.45 7.64 -0.49
CA GLY A 6 33.77 8.50 0.49
C GLY A 6 32.65 9.39 -0.04
N VAL A 7 32.44 9.46 -1.37
CA VAL A 7 31.34 10.24 -1.96
C VAL A 7 29.99 9.57 -1.79
N PHE A 8 29.97 8.23 -1.80
CA PHE A 8 28.77 7.42 -1.55
C PHE A 8 29.02 6.46 -0.39
N ASN A 9 28.17 6.53 0.62
CA ASN A 9 28.26 5.71 1.82
C ASN A 9 26.91 5.09 2.13
N VAL A 10 26.89 3.84 2.57
CA VAL A 10 25.69 3.12 3.00
C VAL A 10 25.83 2.74 4.47
N VAL A 11 24.85 3.13 5.27
CA VAL A 11 24.75 2.77 6.69
C VAL A 11 23.43 2.03 6.89
N LEU A 12 23.49 0.81 7.39
CA LEU A 12 22.31 0.00 7.70
C LEU A 12 21.85 0.28 9.13
N GLY A 13 20.53 0.25 9.34
CA GLY A 13 19.94 0.43 10.66
C GLY A 13 18.46 0.71 10.61
N ALA A 14 17.86 0.80 11.80
CA ALA A 14 16.48 1.15 12.00
C ALA A 14 16.30 2.67 12.23
N GLY A 15 15.16 3.07 12.81
CA GLY A 15 14.81 4.47 13.02
C GLY A 15 15.83 5.30 13.81
N GLU A 16 16.56 4.68 14.74
CA GLU A 16 17.61 5.36 15.51
C GLU A 16 18.77 5.82 14.63
N THR A 17 19.22 4.97 13.71
CA THR A 17 20.27 5.31 12.74
C THR A 17 19.83 6.46 11.83
N GLY A 18 18.61 6.39 11.29
CA GLY A 18 18.04 7.47 10.51
C GLY A 18 17.93 8.79 11.29
N SER A 19 17.49 8.71 12.53
CA SER A 19 17.36 9.87 13.44
C SER A 19 18.72 10.53 13.71
N ALA A 20 19.77 9.73 13.95
CA ALA A 20 21.13 10.23 14.15
C ALA A 20 21.65 11.00 12.92
N LEU A 21 21.38 10.47 11.72
CA LEU A 21 21.75 11.16 10.46
C LEU A 21 20.96 12.47 10.30
N VAL A 22 19.64 12.46 10.55
CA VAL A 22 18.80 13.66 10.43
C VAL A 22 19.25 14.75 11.39
N GLN A 23 19.68 14.42 12.60
CA GLN A 23 20.10 15.38 13.63
C GLN A 23 21.56 15.82 13.50
N HIS A 24 22.40 15.11 12.71
CA HIS A 24 23.81 15.42 12.63
C HIS A 24 24.08 16.81 12.03
N PRO A 25 24.87 17.68 12.67
CA PRO A 25 25.03 19.07 12.25
C PRO A 25 25.66 19.21 10.84
N ASP A 26 26.51 18.29 10.42
CA ASP A 26 27.19 18.33 9.12
C ASP A 26 26.32 17.81 7.95
N VAL A 27 25.11 17.28 8.23
CA VAL A 27 24.15 16.89 7.18
C VAL A 27 23.35 18.11 6.75
N ALA A 28 23.56 18.57 5.55
CA ALA A 28 22.93 19.78 5.01
C ALA A 28 21.52 19.55 4.42
N LYS A 29 21.24 18.34 3.93
CA LYS A 29 19.96 17.97 3.32
C LYS A 29 19.55 16.56 3.70
N VAL A 30 18.27 16.35 3.96
CA VAL A 30 17.65 15.03 4.17
C VAL A 30 16.59 14.79 3.10
N SER A 31 16.59 13.60 2.55
CA SER A 31 15.51 13.08 1.69
C SER A 31 14.97 11.80 2.31
N LEU A 32 13.65 11.73 2.46
CA LEU A 32 12.97 10.56 3.05
C LEU A 32 11.86 10.09 2.11
N THR A 33 11.80 8.78 1.89
CA THR A 33 10.61 8.08 1.43
C THR A 33 10.07 7.24 2.59
N GLY A 34 8.79 7.43 2.95
CA GLY A 34 8.21 6.72 4.08
C GLY A 34 6.80 7.19 4.46
N SER A 35 6.35 6.82 5.65
CA SER A 35 5.02 7.22 6.13
C SER A 35 4.93 8.72 6.44
N VAL A 36 3.71 9.27 6.36
CA VAL A 36 3.42 10.66 6.76
C VAL A 36 3.89 10.95 8.19
N ALA A 37 3.69 10.01 9.12
CA ALA A 37 4.12 10.16 10.51
C ALA A 37 5.65 10.27 10.63
N THR A 38 6.39 9.44 9.88
CA THR A 38 7.87 9.51 9.83
C THR A 38 8.33 10.81 9.17
N GLY A 39 7.68 11.23 8.09
CA GLY A 39 7.98 12.49 7.41
C GLY A 39 7.84 13.72 8.32
N LYS A 40 6.75 13.77 9.11
CA LYS A 40 6.55 14.83 10.11
C LYS A 40 7.67 14.86 11.15
N ARG A 41 8.11 13.70 11.66
CA ARG A 41 9.23 13.60 12.61
C ARG A 41 10.53 14.09 11.99
N VAL A 42 10.83 13.65 10.78
CA VAL A 42 12.06 14.06 10.04
C VAL A 42 12.05 15.58 9.80
N ALA A 43 10.94 16.14 9.35
CA ALA A 43 10.83 17.59 9.14
C ALA A 43 11.06 18.37 10.44
N THR A 44 10.48 17.91 11.55
CA THR A 44 10.66 18.55 12.87
C THR A 44 12.13 18.51 13.32
N MET A 45 12.78 17.35 13.25
CA MET A 45 14.20 17.23 13.65
C MET A 45 15.12 18.04 12.72
N ALA A 46 14.85 18.05 11.42
CA ALA A 46 15.65 18.79 10.46
C ALA A 46 15.54 20.32 10.63
N ALA A 47 14.40 20.80 11.12
CA ALA A 47 14.17 22.22 11.37
C ALA A 47 15.10 22.83 12.43
N GLU A 48 15.55 22.03 13.42
CA GLU A 48 16.47 22.49 14.47
C GLU A 48 17.79 23.05 13.95
N THR A 49 18.24 22.57 12.78
CA THR A 49 19.47 23.01 12.14
C THR A 49 19.23 23.60 10.73
N LEU A 50 17.98 23.93 10.40
CA LEU A 50 17.55 24.52 9.13
C LEU A 50 17.98 23.71 7.90
N LYS A 51 17.97 22.39 8.00
CA LYS A 51 18.30 21.49 6.88
C LYS A 51 17.27 21.61 5.76
N LYS A 52 17.71 21.40 4.54
CA LYS A 52 16.80 21.17 3.40
C LYS A 52 16.16 19.78 3.55
N VAL A 53 14.86 19.69 3.33
CA VAL A 53 14.12 18.43 3.42
C VAL A 53 13.35 18.17 2.13
N THR A 54 13.44 16.95 1.62
CA THR A 54 12.55 16.41 0.58
C THR A 54 11.81 15.20 1.18
N LEU A 55 10.48 15.18 1.05
CA LEU A 55 9.65 14.12 1.61
C LEU A 55 8.81 13.50 0.50
N GLU A 56 8.99 12.20 0.31
CA GLU A 56 8.16 11.33 -0.52
C GLU A 56 7.34 10.46 0.42
N LEU A 57 6.04 10.72 0.49
CA LEU A 57 5.17 10.16 1.51
C LEU A 57 4.03 9.36 0.88
N GLY A 58 3.25 8.70 1.71
CA GLY A 58 2.08 7.94 1.30
C GLY A 58 0.94 8.81 0.81
N GLY A 59 -0.07 8.16 0.28
CA GLY A 59 -1.28 8.78 -0.23
C GLY A 59 -2.46 7.81 -0.28
N LYS A 60 -3.59 8.35 -0.72
CA LYS A 60 -4.83 7.60 -0.97
C LYS A 60 -5.39 8.05 -2.32
N SER A 61 -4.66 7.71 -3.39
CA SER A 61 -4.97 8.18 -4.74
C SER A 61 -6.29 7.60 -5.26
N PRO A 62 -7.10 8.37 -6.01
CA PRO A 62 -8.30 7.86 -6.66
C PRO A 62 -7.99 7.25 -8.03
N ILE A 63 -8.78 6.25 -8.41
CA ILE A 63 -9.04 5.84 -9.80
C ILE A 63 -10.49 6.24 -10.09
N VAL A 64 -10.74 6.92 -11.19
CA VAL A 64 -12.08 7.35 -11.58
C VAL A 64 -12.43 6.70 -12.92
N ILE A 65 -13.53 5.94 -12.95
CA ILE A 65 -13.95 5.11 -14.08
C ILE A 65 -15.34 5.57 -14.53
N PHE A 66 -15.42 6.08 -15.76
CA PHE A 66 -16.67 6.50 -16.39
C PHE A 66 -17.28 5.38 -17.22
N ASP A 67 -18.56 5.50 -17.55
CA ASP A 67 -19.36 4.51 -18.26
C ASP A 67 -18.96 4.33 -19.75
N ASP A 68 -18.23 5.29 -20.31
CA ASP A 68 -17.70 5.24 -21.68
C ASP A 68 -16.28 4.64 -21.78
N CYS A 69 -15.76 4.07 -20.69
CA CYS A 69 -14.43 3.46 -20.67
C CYS A 69 -14.36 2.15 -21.45
N ASP A 70 -13.15 1.73 -21.83
CA ASP A 70 -12.89 0.33 -22.17
C ASP A 70 -12.94 -0.50 -20.88
N PHE A 71 -14.00 -1.27 -20.72
CA PHE A 71 -14.34 -1.96 -19.46
C PHE A 71 -13.24 -2.92 -18.99
N ASP A 72 -12.71 -3.75 -19.89
CA ASP A 72 -11.65 -4.70 -19.53
C ASP A 72 -10.36 -3.99 -19.11
N SER A 73 -9.99 -2.93 -19.80
CA SER A 73 -8.83 -2.11 -19.43
C SER A 73 -9.03 -1.43 -18.09
N ALA A 74 -10.24 -0.94 -17.78
CA ALA A 74 -10.56 -0.31 -16.51
C ALA A 74 -10.45 -1.30 -15.33
N VAL A 75 -10.99 -2.51 -15.47
CA VAL A 75 -10.87 -3.58 -14.47
C VAL A 75 -9.40 -3.95 -14.26
N ASN A 76 -8.63 -4.18 -15.33
CA ASN A 76 -7.22 -4.52 -15.23
C ASN A 76 -6.39 -3.40 -14.60
N ALA A 77 -6.68 -2.14 -14.91
CA ALA A 77 -6.02 -0.99 -14.29
C ALA A 77 -6.33 -0.89 -12.80
N ALA A 78 -7.56 -1.16 -12.37
CA ALA A 78 -7.93 -1.19 -10.96
C ALA A 78 -7.21 -2.32 -10.21
N LEU A 79 -7.17 -3.53 -10.77
CA LEU A 79 -6.44 -4.66 -10.18
C LEU A 79 -4.94 -4.36 -10.06
N ALA A 80 -4.31 -3.91 -11.14
CA ALA A 80 -2.89 -3.55 -11.14
C ALA A 80 -2.60 -2.38 -10.19
N GLY A 81 -3.46 -1.35 -10.19
CA GLY A 81 -3.33 -0.18 -9.32
C GLY A 81 -3.56 -0.46 -7.84
N ASN A 82 -4.02 -1.65 -7.46
CA ASN A 82 -4.28 -2.02 -6.08
C ASN A 82 -3.45 -3.22 -5.60
N PHE A 83 -3.16 -4.19 -6.46
CA PHE A 83 -2.54 -5.45 -6.04
C PHE A 83 -1.09 -5.62 -6.51
N TYR A 84 -0.61 -4.81 -7.45
CA TYR A 84 0.80 -4.79 -7.81
C TYR A 84 1.67 -4.56 -6.56
N SER A 85 2.76 -5.31 -6.45
CA SER A 85 3.65 -5.28 -5.27
C SER A 85 2.93 -5.49 -3.93
N THR A 86 1.87 -6.33 -3.95
CA THR A 86 1.04 -6.64 -2.76
C THR A 86 0.40 -5.37 -2.16
N GLY A 87 0.04 -4.40 -3.02
CA GLY A 87 -0.53 -3.12 -2.61
C GLY A 87 0.43 -2.15 -1.91
N GLN A 88 1.72 -2.46 -1.85
CA GLN A 88 2.73 -1.66 -1.15
C GLN A 88 3.36 -0.61 -2.06
N VAL A 89 2.55 0.28 -2.61
CA VAL A 89 2.96 1.35 -3.53
C VAL A 89 2.31 2.68 -3.11
N CYS A 90 3.11 3.72 -2.92
CA CYS A 90 2.66 5.04 -2.45
C CYS A 90 1.67 5.75 -3.40
N SER A 91 1.69 5.41 -4.70
CA SER A 91 0.82 5.98 -5.73
C SER A 91 -0.36 5.08 -6.12
N ASN A 92 -0.60 3.99 -5.38
CA ASN A 92 -1.72 3.09 -5.65
C ASN A 92 -3.07 3.80 -5.62
N GLY A 93 -3.90 3.50 -6.62
CA GLY A 93 -5.26 4.02 -6.75
C GLY A 93 -6.26 3.24 -5.89
N THR A 94 -6.10 3.30 -4.58
CA THR A 94 -6.83 2.47 -3.62
C THR A 94 -8.26 2.92 -3.35
N ARG A 95 -8.68 4.08 -3.86
CA ARG A 95 -10.08 4.52 -3.92
C ARG A 95 -10.55 4.46 -5.36
N VAL A 96 -11.38 3.48 -5.68
CA VAL A 96 -11.89 3.27 -7.03
C VAL A 96 -13.31 3.81 -7.11
N PHE A 97 -13.50 4.93 -7.82
CA PHE A 97 -14.79 5.54 -8.06
C PHE A 97 -15.33 5.08 -9.41
N VAL A 98 -16.48 4.45 -9.42
CA VAL A 98 -17.07 3.86 -10.61
C VAL A 98 -18.41 4.50 -10.90
N HIS A 99 -18.65 4.86 -12.17
CA HIS A 99 -19.94 5.40 -12.61
C HIS A 99 -21.05 4.38 -12.35
N GLU A 100 -22.19 4.84 -11.84
CA GLU A 100 -23.28 3.98 -11.36
C GLU A 100 -23.80 3.03 -12.45
N ALA A 101 -23.80 3.44 -13.73
CA ALA A 101 -24.30 2.64 -14.84
C ALA A 101 -23.50 1.33 -15.08
N ILE A 102 -22.27 1.25 -14.61
CA ILE A 102 -21.39 0.07 -14.80
C ILE A 102 -20.97 -0.52 -13.45
N TYR A 103 -21.40 0.03 -12.32
CA TYR A 103 -20.92 -0.30 -10.98
C TYR A 103 -21.07 -1.79 -10.66
N ASP A 104 -22.26 -2.36 -10.79
CA ASP A 104 -22.51 -3.75 -10.41
C ASP A 104 -21.63 -4.71 -11.23
N ASN A 105 -21.59 -4.53 -12.56
CA ASN A 105 -20.77 -5.36 -13.44
C ASN A 105 -19.27 -5.20 -13.13
N PHE A 106 -18.84 -3.98 -12.78
CA PHE A 106 -17.44 -3.72 -12.44
C PHE A 106 -17.06 -4.40 -11.13
N VAL A 107 -17.88 -4.28 -10.10
CA VAL A 107 -17.66 -4.93 -8.80
C VAL A 107 -17.61 -6.44 -8.95
N ASP A 108 -18.56 -7.04 -9.67
CA ASP A 108 -18.59 -8.48 -9.92
C ASP A 108 -17.30 -8.95 -10.60
N GLU A 109 -16.83 -8.22 -11.61
CA GLU A 109 -15.65 -8.61 -12.39
C GLU A 109 -14.34 -8.42 -11.58
N VAL A 110 -14.18 -7.32 -10.81
CA VAL A 110 -12.98 -7.16 -9.97
C VAL A 110 -12.95 -8.19 -8.85
N VAL A 111 -14.08 -8.57 -8.26
CA VAL A 111 -14.17 -9.64 -7.28
C VAL A 111 -13.77 -10.99 -7.89
N ALA A 112 -14.32 -11.31 -9.07
CA ALA A 112 -14.01 -12.56 -9.76
C ALA A 112 -12.52 -12.67 -10.09
N ARG A 113 -11.92 -11.62 -10.66
CA ARG A 113 -10.49 -11.59 -11.01
C ARG A 113 -9.59 -11.53 -9.77
N SER A 114 -9.97 -10.83 -8.72
CA SER A 114 -9.22 -10.79 -7.46
C SER A 114 -9.10 -12.17 -6.81
N ASN A 115 -10.19 -12.95 -6.81
CA ASN A 115 -10.19 -14.34 -6.34
C ASN A 115 -9.31 -15.27 -7.19
N GLY A 116 -9.03 -14.90 -8.43
CA GLY A 116 -8.15 -15.65 -9.33
C GLY A 116 -6.66 -15.35 -9.19
N ILE A 117 -6.26 -14.35 -8.39
CA ILE A 117 -4.85 -13.97 -8.20
C ILE A 117 -4.13 -15.05 -7.38
N ALA A 118 -3.10 -15.65 -7.98
CA ALA A 118 -2.27 -16.66 -7.32
C ALA A 118 -1.35 -16.01 -6.29
N VAL A 119 -1.70 -16.20 -5.01
CA VAL A 119 -0.84 -15.80 -3.87
C VAL A 119 0.13 -16.95 -3.56
N GLY A 120 1.43 -16.68 -3.51
CA GLY A 120 2.40 -17.78 -3.38
C GLY A 120 3.84 -17.37 -3.09
N ASP A 121 4.73 -18.35 -3.18
CA ASP A 121 6.17 -18.15 -3.07
C ASP A 121 6.67 -17.21 -4.18
N PRO A 122 7.38 -16.12 -3.87
CA PRO A 122 7.93 -15.20 -4.88
C PRO A 122 8.90 -15.84 -5.89
N PHE A 123 9.45 -17.01 -5.60
CA PHE A 123 10.33 -17.74 -6.50
C PHE A 123 9.59 -18.69 -7.44
N ASP A 124 8.28 -18.91 -7.23
CA ASP A 124 7.44 -19.67 -8.15
C ASP A 124 6.98 -18.76 -9.30
N PRO A 125 7.25 -19.10 -10.58
CA PRO A 125 6.85 -18.28 -11.73
C PRO A 125 5.33 -18.16 -11.91
N GLU A 126 4.53 -19.04 -11.32
CA GLU A 126 3.07 -18.98 -11.36
C GLU A 126 2.50 -18.02 -10.29
N THR A 127 3.31 -17.58 -9.32
CA THR A 127 2.88 -16.64 -8.29
C THR A 127 2.68 -15.24 -8.89
N GLN A 128 1.51 -14.67 -8.65
CA GLN A 128 1.16 -13.31 -9.09
C GLN A 128 1.29 -12.29 -7.94
N MET A 129 1.14 -12.72 -6.70
CA MET A 129 1.25 -11.86 -5.53
C MET A 129 2.00 -12.56 -4.40
N GLY A 130 3.08 -11.95 -3.94
CA GLY A 130 3.91 -12.43 -2.84
C GLY A 130 3.47 -11.91 -1.46
N PRO A 131 4.32 -12.07 -0.42
CA PRO A 131 4.02 -11.59 0.93
C PRO A 131 4.20 -10.07 1.09
N LEU A 132 3.66 -9.54 2.18
CA LEU A 132 4.00 -8.23 2.70
C LEU A 132 5.46 -8.21 3.21
N VAL A 133 6.02 -6.99 3.35
CA VAL A 133 7.42 -6.79 3.69
C VAL A 133 7.80 -7.24 5.11
N SER A 134 6.86 -7.28 6.05
CA SER A 134 7.15 -7.57 7.46
C SER A 134 5.90 -7.94 8.25
N GLN A 135 6.10 -8.54 9.44
CA GLN A 135 5.04 -8.79 10.41
C GLN A 135 4.30 -7.50 10.81
N GLN A 136 5.03 -6.41 11.04
CA GLN A 136 4.43 -5.12 11.38
C GLN A 136 3.45 -4.64 10.31
N GLN A 137 3.77 -4.86 9.03
CA GLN A 137 2.88 -4.50 7.92
C GLN A 137 1.67 -5.44 7.84
N LEU A 138 1.88 -6.73 8.09
CA LEU A 138 0.78 -7.70 8.18
C LEU A 138 -0.20 -7.31 9.30
N ASP A 139 0.32 -7.00 10.49
CA ASP A 139 -0.50 -6.59 11.63
C ASP A 139 -1.31 -5.33 11.33
N LYS A 140 -0.70 -4.36 10.64
CA LYS A 140 -1.38 -3.14 10.20
C LYS A 140 -2.55 -3.46 9.23
N VAL A 141 -2.29 -4.25 8.20
CA VAL A 141 -3.32 -4.64 7.21
C VAL A 141 -4.44 -5.46 7.87
N ALA A 142 -4.07 -6.41 8.74
CA ALA A 142 -5.04 -7.20 9.50
C ALA A 142 -5.92 -6.33 10.41
N GLY A 143 -5.37 -5.25 10.97
CA GLY A 143 -6.12 -4.26 11.74
C GLY A 143 -7.24 -3.63 10.91
N TYR A 144 -6.93 -3.10 9.72
CA TYR A 144 -7.94 -2.55 8.80
C TYR A 144 -8.99 -3.59 8.38
N LEU A 145 -8.58 -4.81 8.07
CA LEU A 145 -9.50 -5.89 7.72
C LEU A 145 -10.42 -6.26 8.90
N SER A 146 -9.94 -6.18 10.13
CA SER A 146 -10.75 -6.39 11.33
C SER A 146 -11.78 -5.27 11.51
N GLU A 147 -11.38 -4.01 11.27
CA GLU A 147 -12.30 -2.86 11.29
C GLU A 147 -13.40 -3.03 10.23
N VAL A 148 -13.02 -3.34 8.99
CA VAL A 148 -13.95 -3.60 7.87
C VAL A 148 -14.95 -4.70 8.22
N ARG A 149 -14.48 -5.82 8.80
CA ARG A 149 -15.36 -6.95 9.16
C ARG A 149 -16.31 -6.65 10.32
N SER A 150 -16.01 -5.66 11.15
CA SER A 150 -16.82 -5.26 12.31
C SER A 150 -17.73 -4.04 12.05
N ALA A 151 -17.56 -3.36 10.93
CA ALA A 151 -18.36 -2.19 10.57
C ALA A 151 -19.64 -2.60 9.83
N ASP A 152 -20.76 -1.92 10.13
CA ASP A 152 -22.06 -2.20 9.50
C ASP A 152 -22.22 -1.47 8.15
N ASP A 153 -21.40 -0.46 7.87
CA ASP A 153 -21.46 0.42 6.71
C ASP A 153 -20.36 0.14 5.66
N VAL A 154 -19.62 -0.95 5.84
CA VAL A 154 -18.57 -1.41 4.94
C VAL A 154 -18.74 -2.90 4.68
N SER A 155 -18.58 -3.33 3.44
CA SER A 155 -18.68 -4.74 3.06
C SER A 155 -17.38 -5.26 2.46
N LEU A 156 -16.82 -6.31 3.04
CA LEU A 156 -15.74 -7.09 2.43
C LEU A 156 -16.35 -8.12 1.47
N LEU A 157 -16.13 -7.94 0.16
CA LEU A 157 -16.72 -8.81 -0.86
C LEU A 157 -15.88 -10.04 -1.16
N CYS A 158 -14.55 -9.95 -1.04
CA CYS A 158 -13.66 -11.10 -1.17
C CYS A 158 -12.31 -10.86 -0.47
N GLY A 159 -11.59 -11.94 -0.22
CA GLY A 159 -10.21 -11.93 0.26
C GLY A 159 -10.02 -11.40 1.68
N GLY A 160 -8.84 -10.86 1.91
CA GLY A 160 -8.42 -10.37 3.24
C GLY A 160 -8.06 -11.50 4.20
N ASP A 161 -7.84 -12.72 3.72
CA ASP A 161 -7.36 -13.82 4.55
C ASP A 161 -5.87 -13.62 4.85
N THR A 162 -5.49 -13.87 6.09
CA THR A 162 -4.12 -13.78 6.60
C THR A 162 -3.58 -15.12 7.08
N ASP A 163 -4.43 -16.13 7.08
CA ASP A 163 -4.07 -17.49 7.46
C ASP A 163 -4.00 -18.38 6.21
N PHE A 164 -2.83 -18.95 5.99
CA PHE A 164 -2.52 -19.76 4.83
C PHE A 164 -1.94 -21.11 5.28
N ASP A 165 -2.35 -22.17 4.58
CA ASP A 165 -1.77 -23.49 4.76
C ASP A 165 -0.29 -23.56 4.32
N ALA A 166 0.40 -24.63 4.74
CA ALA A 166 1.75 -24.91 4.26
C ALA A 166 1.78 -25.04 2.72
N PRO A 167 2.81 -24.51 2.02
CA PRO A 167 4.07 -23.99 2.58
C PRO A 167 4.05 -22.49 2.98
N LEU A 168 2.93 -21.79 2.81
CA LEU A 168 2.85 -20.34 3.04
C LEU A 168 2.62 -19.96 4.51
N SER A 169 2.27 -20.94 5.35
CA SER A 169 1.99 -20.70 6.78
C SER A 169 3.19 -20.06 7.50
N GLY A 170 2.92 -19.04 8.32
CA GLY A 170 3.93 -18.27 9.03
C GLY A 170 4.62 -17.20 8.18
N GLY A 171 4.27 -17.07 6.90
CA GLY A 171 4.67 -15.94 6.06
C GLY A 171 3.72 -14.73 6.22
N TYR A 172 4.09 -13.59 5.67
CA TYR A 172 3.32 -12.34 5.79
C TYR A 172 2.32 -12.17 4.64
N TYR A 173 1.54 -13.20 4.38
CA TYR A 173 0.60 -13.23 3.26
C TYR A 173 -0.75 -12.62 3.61
N VAL A 174 -1.37 -11.97 2.63
CA VAL A 174 -2.76 -11.48 2.68
C VAL A 174 -3.38 -11.74 1.32
N SER A 175 -4.56 -12.35 1.25
CA SER A 175 -5.26 -12.49 -0.03
C SER A 175 -5.82 -11.13 -0.51
N PRO A 176 -5.88 -10.88 -1.83
CA PRO A 176 -6.41 -9.64 -2.39
C PRO A 176 -7.82 -9.37 -1.89
N ALA A 177 -8.05 -8.21 -1.28
CA ALA A 177 -9.33 -7.84 -0.69
C ALA A 177 -10.03 -6.75 -1.50
N VAL A 178 -11.32 -6.95 -1.75
CA VAL A 178 -12.20 -5.93 -2.34
C VAL A 178 -13.23 -5.53 -1.30
N VAL A 179 -13.28 -4.24 -1.02
CA VAL A 179 -14.16 -3.60 -0.03
C VAL A 179 -15.04 -2.59 -0.73
N VAL A 180 -16.32 -2.55 -0.38
CA VAL A 180 -17.28 -1.54 -0.87
C VAL A 180 -17.87 -0.77 0.29
N THR A 181 -18.07 0.54 0.09
CA THR A 181 -18.69 1.42 1.09
C THR A 181 -19.10 2.75 0.47
N ASP A 182 -20.23 3.30 0.95
CA ASP A 182 -20.66 4.68 0.68
C ASP A 182 -20.14 5.66 1.78
N ASN A 183 -19.49 5.15 2.83
CA ASN A 183 -18.93 5.98 3.89
C ASN A 183 -17.53 6.47 3.52
N GLU A 184 -17.46 7.70 3.01
CA GLU A 184 -16.20 8.35 2.63
C GLU A 184 -15.27 8.67 3.82
N ASP A 185 -15.79 8.67 5.06
CA ASP A 185 -15.03 8.96 6.29
C ASP A 185 -14.41 7.70 6.93
N HIS A 186 -14.74 6.49 6.43
CA HIS A 186 -14.18 5.27 6.99
C HIS A 186 -12.65 5.21 6.81
N SER A 187 -11.94 4.64 7.79
CA SER A 187 -10.46 4.54 7.80
C SER A 187 -9.91 3.88 6.53
N VAL A 188 -10.58 2.84 6.02
CA VAL A 188 -10.18 2.14 4.78
C VAL A 188 -10.28 3.02 3.53
N VAL A 189 -11.06 4.12 3.58
CA VAL A 189 -11.21 5.11 2.50
C VAL A 189 -10.24 6.28 2.67
N THR A 190 -10.02 6.72 3.90
CA THR A 190 -9.25 7.95 4.19
C THR A 190 -7.78 7.72 4.46
N GLU A 191 -7.40 6.51 4.92
CA GLU A 191 -6.03 6.22 5.34
C GLU A 191 -5.30 5.28 4.38
N GLU A 192 -3.98 5.44 4.28
CA GLU A 192 -3.11 4.55 3.52
C GLU A 192 -2.92 3.22 4.25
N VAL A 193 -3.55 2.16 3.75
CA VAL A 193 -3.38 0.80 4.27
C VAL A 193 -1.98 0.25 3.95
N PHE A 194 -1.49 0.50 2.73
CA PHE A 194 -0.23 -0.01 2.19
C PHE A 194 -0.19 -1.55 2.13
N GLY A 195 -1.29 -2.11 1.63
CA GLY A 195 -1.53 -3.56 1.51
C GLY A 195 -2.59 -3.84 0.43
N PRO A 196 -2.89 -5.11 0.14
CA PRO A 196 -3.73 -5.49 -0.99
C PRO A 196 -5.22 -5.34 -0.68
N ILE A 197 -5.66 -4.11 -0.42
CA ILE A 197 -7.06 -3.75 -0.19
C ILE A 197 -7.50 -2.68 -1.19
N MET A 198 -8.42 -3.04 -2.08
CA MET A 198 -9.11 -2.14 -2.99
C MET A 198 -10.41 -1.67 -2.33
N THR A 199 -10.69 -0.36 -2.36
CA THR A 199 -11.98 0.20 -1.92
C THR A 199 -12.73 0.77 -3.12
N VAL A 200 -13.95 0.31 -3.34
CA VAL A 200 -14.85 0.73 -4.45
C VAL A 200 -16.06 1.44 -3.87
#